data_a7b380fe894054ef6d48cda87018d68e
#
_entry.id   a7b380fe894054ef6d48cda87018d68e
#
_cell.length_a   1.000
_cell.length_b   1.000
_cell.length_c   1.000
_cell.angle_alpha   90.00
_cell.angle_beta   90.00
_cell.angle_gamma   90.00
#
_symmetry.space_group_name_H-M   'P 1'
#
loop_
_entity.id
_entity.type
_entity.pdbx_description
1 polymer ?
#
loop_
_entity_poly.entity_id
_entity_poly.type
_entity_poly.pdbx_seq_one_letter_code
_entity_poly.pdbx_strand_id
1 'polypeptide(L)'
;MIQTKNRGKYRILPGNPEKMGASATKDGYNFAVEVSDGKKAEPLPEEERTGVISSVEITGLTVGKFSYAYRMDEAFCLDPYAGAVEGRETFGAPMEKEEGACCCLLPEYPVMRTTSLHRPYEETILYKLHVRGFTKDGSSRVKNKGTFRG
;
A
#
# COMPACT_ATOMS: atom_id res chain seq x y z
N MET A 1 9.59 7.99 7.57
CA MET A 1 11.07 7.76 7.63
C MET A 1 11.32 6.31 7.28
N ILE A 2 12.06 6.00 6.23
CA ILE A 2 12.53 4.63 6.00
C ILE A 2 13.58 4.37 7.07
N GLN A 3 13.19 3.67 8.14
CA GLN A 3 14.16 3.24 9.16
C GLN A 3 14.99 2.10 8.58
N THR A 4 16.09 2.44 7.94
CA THR A 4 17.04 1.45 7.46
C THR A 4 18.15 1.28 8.49
N LYS A 5 18.24 0.11 9.11
CA LYS A 5 19.37 -0.26 9.97
C LYS A 5 20.71 -0.40 9.21
N ASN A 6 20.71 -0.31 7.88
CA ASN A 6 21.90 -0.47 7.02
C ASN A 6 21.97 0.63 5.96
N ARG A 7 22.45 1.80 6.31
CA ARG A 7 22.65 2.95 5.39
C ARG A 7 23.69 2.69 4.25
N GLY A 8 24.45 1.63 4.26
CA GLY A 8 25.56 1.40 3.32
C GLY A 8 25.22 0.65 2.04
N LYS A 9 23.98 0.15 1.87
CA LYS A 9 23.58 -0.73 0.74
C LYS A 9 22.56 -0.13 -0.22
N TYR A 10 21.95 1.01 0.11
CA TYR A 10 20.86 1.58 -0.65
C TYR A 10 21.34 2.76 -1.49
N ARG A 11 20.84 2.85 -2.72
CA ARG A 11 21.04 4.01 -3.58
C ARG A 11 19.69 4.66 -3.83
N ILE A 12 19.69 5.98 -3.85
CA ILE A 12 18.54 6.80 -4.21
C ILE A 12 18.75 7.27 -5.64
N LEU A 13 17.75 7.04 -6.47
CA LEU A 13 17.73 7.38 -7.89
C LEU A 13 16.44 8.17 -8.18
N PRO A 14 16.40 8.95 -9.29
CA PRO A 14 15.16 9.57 -9.75
C PRO A 14 14.05 8.53 -9.89
N GLY A 15 12.86 8.85 -9.36
CA GLY A 15 11.71 7.98 -9.40
C GLY A 15 10.84 8.18 -10.65
N ASN A 16 9.84 7.32 -10.81
CA ASN A 16 8.81 7.47 -11.83
C ASN A 16 7.54 8.06 -11.20
N PRO A 17 7.18 9.33 -11.48
CA PRO A 17 6.02 9.98 -10.89
C PRO A 17 4.67 9.42 -11.41
N GLU A 18 4.65 8.68 -12.52
CA GLU A 18 3.43 8.09 -13.05
C GLU A 18 2.96 6.85 -12.27
N LYS A 19 3.87 6.24 -11.48
CA LYS A 19 3.57 5.06 -10.67
C LYS A 19 3.37 5.44 -9.21
N MET A 20 2.18 5.88 -8.87
CA MET A 20 1.82 6.28 -7.51
C MET A 20 1.95 5.12 -6.51
N GLY A 21 2.33 5.48 -5.27
CA GLY A 21 2.60 4.52 -4.21
C GLY A 21 3.96 3.86 -4.32
N ALA A 22 4.12 2.70 -3.64
CA ALA A 22 5.31 1.89 -3.73
C ALA A 22 5.14 0.79 -4.78
N SER A 23 5.97 0.79 -5.81
CA SER A 23 5.96 -0.21 -6.88
C SER A 23 7.34 -0.84 -7.06
N ALA A 24 7.37 -2.16 -7.25
CA ALA A 24 8.62 -2.88 -7.48
C ALA A 24 9.30 -2.43 -8.78
N THR A 25 10.62 -2.32 -8.74
CA THR A 25 11.48 -2.11 -9.90
C THR A 25 12.44 -3.29 -10.04
N LYS A 26 13.29 -3.28 -11.06
CA LYS A 26 14.29 -4.33 -11.24
C LYS A 26 15.21 -4.49 -10.03
N ASP A 27 15.62 -3.40 -9.42
CA ASP A 27 16.68 -3.38 -8.42
C ASP A 27 16.21 -2.89 -7.02
N GLY A 28 14.90 -2.57 -6.89
CA GLY A 28 14.35 -2.05 -5.63
C GLY A 28 12.89 -1.66 -5.71
N TYR A 29 12.57 -0.44 -5.27
CA TYR A 29 11.21 0.10 -5.27
C TYR A 29 11.18 1.57 -5.67
N ASN A 30 10.21 1.90 -6.51
CA ASN A 30 9.80 3.27 -6.77
C ASN A 30 8.74 3.69 -5.75
N PHE A 31 8.89 4.88 -5.23
CA PHE A 31 7.93 5.53 -4.34
C PHE A 31 7.49 6.83 -4.98
N ALA A 32 6.20 7.06 -5.10
CA ALA A 32 5.64 8.29 -5.61
C ALA A 32 4.41 8.70 -4.81
N VAL A 33 4.35 9.96 -4.39
CA VAL A 33 3.24 10.49 -3.59
C VAL A 33 2.93 11.92 -3.99
N GLU A 34 1.66 12.27 -3.94
CA GLU A 34 1.21 13.65 -4.11
C GLU A 34 1.54 14.47 -2.85
N VAL A 35 2.18 15.61 -3.06
CA VAL A 35 2.57 16.54 -2.01
C VAL A 35 1.96 17.90 -2.31
N SER A 36 1.12 18.40 -1.43
CA SER A 36 0.51 19.72 -1.54
C SER A 36 1.58 20.82 -1.68
N ASP A 37 1.22 21.92 -2.33
CA ASP A 37 2.14 23.03 -2.52
C ASP A 37 2.68 23.56 -1.19
N GLY A 38 4.00 23.81 -1.17
CA GLY A 38 4.72 24.29 0.00
C GLY A 38 5.03 23.25 1.08
N LYS A 39 4.60 21.99 0.90
CA LYS A 39 4.93 20.88 1.81
C LYS A 39 6.09 20.06 1.30
N LYS A 40 6.75 19.36 2.24
CA LYS A 40 7.84 18.41 1.96
C LYS A 40 7.39 17.02 2.36
N ALA A 41 7.72 16.03 1.54
CA ALA A 41 7.51 14.63 1.88
C ALA A 41 8.86 13.95 2.10
N GLU A 42 9.12 13.51 3.30
CA GLU A 42 10.32 12.71 3.59
C GLU A 42 10.03 11.20 3.44
N PRO A 43 10.97 10.43 2.92
CA PRO A 43 12.36 10.76 2.56
C PRO A 43 12.58 11.21 1.10
N LEU A 44 11.58 11.80 0.45
CA LEU A 44 11.64 12.16 -0.96
C LEU A 44 12.37 13.50 -1.15
N PRO A 45 13.44 13.59 -1.97
CA PRO A 45 14.14 14.82 -2.25
C PRO A 45 13.25 15.83 -2.99
N GLU A 46 13.40 17.11 -2.70
CA GLU A 46 12.65 18.17 -3.40
C GLU A 46 13.01 18.25 -4.89
N GLU A 47 14.27 17.95 -5.22
CA GLU A 47 14.76 17.93 -6.60
C GLU A 47 14.08 16.90 -7.48
N GLU A 48 13.53 15.84 -6.89
CA GLU A 48 12.82 14.74 -7.57
C GLU A 48 11.31 14.98 -7.62
N ARG A 49 10.90 16.25 -7.74
CA ARG A 49 9.50 16.65 -7.81
C ARG A 49 9.07 16.98 -9.23
N THR A 50 7.98 16.37 -9.67
CA THR A 50 7.31 16.68 -10.94
C THR A 50 5.92 17.25 -10.65
N GLY A 51 5.79 18.56 -10.71
CA GLY A 51 4.57 19.26 -10.32
C GLY A 51 4.26 19.06 -8.84
N VAL A 52 3.13 18.44 -8.52
CA VAL A 52 2.71 18.09 -7.15
C VAL A 52 3.14 16.68 -6.71
N ILE A 53 3.81 15.92 -7.58
CA ILE A 53 4.23 14.55 -7.27
C ILE A 53 5.72 14.52 -6.95
N SER A 54 6.06 14.00 -5.78
CA SER A 54 7.44 13.67 -5.41
C SER A 54 7.65 12.17 -5.62
N SER A 55 8.75 11.79 -6.28
CA SER A 55 9.05 10.40 -6.56
C SER A 55 10.54 10.08 -6.37
N VAL A 56 10.83 8.85 -5.97
CA VAL A 56 12.20 8.37 -5.78
C VAL A 56 12.24 6.86 -6.00
N GLU A 57 13.32 6.36 -6.59
CA GLU A 57 13.62 4.94 -6.59
C GLU A 57 14.71 4.63 -5.55
N ILE A 58 14.45 3.64 -4.71
CA ILE A 58 15.41 3.15 -3.72
C ILE A 58 15.80 1.73 -4.08
N THR A 59 17.06 1.54 -4.45
CA THR A 59 17.58 0.22 -4.81
C THR A 59 18.05 -0.55 -3.57
N GLY A 60 18.06 -1.89 -3.67
CA GLY A 60 18.51 -2.77 -2.59
C GLY A 60 17.45 -3.12 -1.54
N LEU A 61 16.21 -2.61 -1.67
CA LEU A 61 15.10 -3.00 -0.82
C LEU A 61 14.57 -4.39 -1.20
N THR A 62 14.29 -5.21 -0.20
CA THR A 62 13.75 -6.56 -0.38
C THR A 62 12.36 -6.66 0.22
N VAL A 63 11.42 -7.25 -0.54
CA VAL A 63 10.05 -7.53 -0.10
C VAL A 63 10.04 -8.27 1.25
N GLY A 64 9.11 -7.89 2.13
CA GLY A 64 8.91 -8.52 3.44
C GLY A 64 9.97 -8.19 4.49
N LYS A 65 10.99 -7.38 4.15
CA LYS A 65 12.00 -6.92 5.10
C LYS A 65 11.87 -5.45 5.49
N PHE A 66 11.05 -4.72 4.78
CA PHE A 66 10.87 -3.28 4.96
C PHE A 66 9.41 -2.93 4.93
N SER A 67 9.04 -2.02 5.80
CA SER A 67 7.82 -1.25 5.75
C SER A 67 8.18 0.23 5.66
N TYR A 68 7.26 1.05 5.21
CA TYR A 68 7.49 2.48 4.98
C TYR A 68 6.29 3.32 5.43
N ALA A 69 6.55 4.58 5.69
CA ALA A 69 5.55 5.63 5.83
C ALA A 69 6.15 6.93 5.31
N TYR A 70 5.31 7.85 4.88
CA TYR A 70 5.75 9.20 4.55
C TYR A 70 5.73 10.09 5.79
N ARG A 71 6.59 11.09 5.81
CA ARG A 71 6.51 12.19 6.75
C ARG A 71 6.27 13.48 5.95
N MET A 72 5.08 14.04 6.07
CA MET A 72 4.73 15.32 5.47
C MET A 72 4.83 16.40 6.54
N ASP A 73 5.78 17.32 6.36
CA ASP A 73 6.22 18.25 7.39
C ASP A 73 6.64 17.48 8.65
N GLU A 74 5.87 17.56 9.76
CA GLU A 74 6.16 16.81 10.99
C GLU A 74 5.18 15.65 11.25
N ALA A 75 4.20 15.46 10.37
CA ALA A 75 3.18 14.42 10.53
C ALA A 75 3.53 13.14 9.75
N PHE A 76 3.42 11.98 10.40
CA PHE A 76 3.47 10.70 9.71
C PHE A 76 2.19 10.47 8.93
N CYS A 77 2.33 10.04 7.68
CA CYS A 77 1.23 9.75 6.80
C CYS A 77 1.42 8.36 6.17
N LEU A 78 0.35 7.58 6.16
CA LEU A 78 0.31 6.36 5.36
C LEU A 78 0.15 6.72 3.89
N ASP A 79 0.69 5.87 3.03
CA ASP A 79 0.53 5.98 1.59
C ASP A 79 -0.92 5.67 1.20
N PRO A 80 -1.65 6.60 0.57
CA PRO A 80 -3.01 6.34 0.08
C PRO A 80 -3.08 5.22 -0.97
N TYR A 81 -1.97 4.94 -1.62
CA TYR A 81 -1.83 3.91 -2.66
C TYR A 81 -1.19 2.62 -2.14
N ALA A 82 -0.99 2.49 -0.83
CA ALA A 82 -0.40 1.29 -0.26
C ALA A 82 -1.27 0.05 -0.52
N GLY A 83 -0.67 -1.01 -1.04
CA GLY A 83 -1.36 -2.28 -1.26
C GLY A 83 -1.66 -3.05 0.03
N ALA A 84 -0.91 -2.80 1.11
CA ALA A 84 -1.13 -3.36 2.43
C ALA A 84 -0.54 -2.47 3.53
N VAL A 85 -1.10 -2.58 4.73
CA VAL A 85 -0.70 -1.81 5.92
C VAL A 85 -0.52 -2.77 7.09
N GLU A 86 0.54 -2.57 7.87
CA GLU A 86 0.80 -3.23 9.16
C GLU A 86 0.29 -2.39 10.33
N GLY A 87 0.15 -2.98 11.52
CA GLY A 87 -0.29 -2.28 12.73
C GLY A 87 -1.80 -2.03 12.80
N ARG A 88 -2.58 -2.74 11.97
CA ARG A 88 -4.05 -2.62 11.87
C ARG A 88 -4.77 -3.97 11.98
N GLU A 89 -4.20 -4.90 12.71
CA GLU A 89 -4.69 -6.30 12.81
C GLU A 89 -6.05 -6.39 13.50
N THR A 90 -6.37 -5.45 14.40
CA THR A 90 -7.63 -5.46 15.15
C THR A 90 -8.61 -4.45 14.55
N PHE A 91 -9.68 -4.95 13.95
CA PHE A 91 -10.74 -4.10 13.39
C PHE A 91 -11.46 -3.29 14.49
N GLY A 92 -11.53 -1.97 14.29
CA GLY A 92 -12.20 -1.04 15.21
C GLY A 92 -11.38 -0.70 16.45
N ALA A 93 -10.15 -1.16 16.56
CA ALA A 93 -9.22 -0.64 17.55
C ALA A 93 -9.02 0.87 17.31
N PRO A 94 -8.95 1.69 18.38
CA PRO A 94 -8.59 3.08 18.23
C PRO A 94 -7.24 3.16 17.50
N MET A 95 -7.12 4.12 16.59
CA MET A 95 -5.83 4.45 16.01
C MET A 95 -5.01 5.09 17.13
N GLU A 96 -4.22 4.28 17.81
CA GLU A 96 -3.12 4.85 18.55
C GLU A 96 -2.25 5.58 17.54
N LYS A 97 -1.93 6.83 17.88
CA LYS A 97 -1.24 7.79 17.03
C LYS A 97 -0.23 7.10 16.13
N GLU A 98 -0.38 7.31 14.90
CA GLU A 98 0.40 7.10 13.67
C GLU A 98 1.82 6.50 13.75
N GLU A 99 2.46 6.43 14.90
CA GLU A 99 3.83 5.94 15.08
C GLU A 99 4.01 4.43 14.92
N GLY A 100 2.92 3.66 14.88
CA GLY A 100 2.97 2.20 14.77
C GLY A 100 2.46 1.61 13.47
N ALA A 101 1.72 2.35 12.63
CA ALA A 101 1.21 1.85 11.37
C ALA A 101 2.18 2.16 10.22
N CYS A 102 2.51 1.17 9.43
CA CYS A 102 3.39 1.28 8.27
C CYS A 102 2.78 0.62 7.04
N CYS A 103 3.17 1.09 5.86
CA CYS A 103 2.81 0.47 4.60
C CYS A 103 3.79 -0.65 4.26
N CYS A 104 3.30 -1.75 3.70
CA CYS A 104 4.12 -2.88 3.32
C CYS A 104 4.62 -2.76 1.88
N LEU A 105 5.87 -3.16 1.64
CA LEU A 105 6.37 -3.36 0.30
C LEU A 105 5.86 -4.70 -0.24
N LEU A 106 5.03 -4.64 -1.27
CA LEU A 106 4.49 -5.81 -1.93
C LEU A 106 5.35 -6.20 -3.14
N PRO A 107 5.45 -7.50 -3.44
CA PRO A 107 6.09 -7.95 -4.67
C PRO A 107 5.28 -7.49 -5.89
N GLU A 108 5.94 -7.37 -7.04
CA GLU A 108 5.22 -7.29 -8.29
C GLU A 108 4.49 -8.63 -8.51
N TYR A 109 3.17 -8.58 -8.46
CA TYR A 109 2.38 -9.76 -8.81
C TYR A 109 2.38 -9.90 -10.33
N PRO A 110 2.73 -11.07 -10.87
CA PRO A 110 2.54 -11.32 -12.28
C PRO A 110 1.07 -11.11 -12.59
N VAL A 111 0.77 -10.21 -13.52
CA VAL A 111 -0.59 -10.01 -14.01
C VAL A 111 -1.03 -11.36 -14.57
N MET A 112 -1.88 -12.07 -13.82
CA MET A 112 -2.52 -13.25 -14.37
C MET A 112 -3.31 -12.78 -15.58
N ARG A 113 -2.87 -13.17 -16.77
CA ARG A 113 -3.62 -12.99 -18.00
C ARG A 113 -4.84 -13.89 -17.93
N THR A 114 -5.84 -13.44 -17.19
CA THR A 114 -7.15 -14.05 -17.23
C THR A 114 -7.78 -13.59 -18.54
N THR A 115 -8.00 -14.53 -19.44
CA THR A 115 -8.89 -14.30 -20.58
C THR A 115 -10.24 -13.94 -20.01
N SER A 116 -10.73 -12.74 -20.36
CA SER A 116 -12.09 -12.34 -20.00
C SER A 116 -13.07 -13.41 -20.50
N LEU A 117 -13.96 -13.86 -19.65
CA LEU A 117 -14.93 -14.89 -20.00
C LEU A 117 -15.97 -14.41 -21.02
N HIS A 118 -16.04 -13.08 -21.31
CA HIS A 118 -16.97 -12.46 -22.24
C HIS A 118 -18.41 -12.99 -22.15
N ARG A 119 -18.86 -13.33 -20.93
CA ARG A 119 -20.24 -13.78 -20.72
C ARG A 119 -21.20 -12.62 -20.88
N PRO A 120 -22.32 -12.82 -21.60
CA PRO A 120 -23.38 -11.83 -21.71
C PRO A 120 -23.95 -11.48 -20.32
N TYR A 121 -24.46 -10.26 -20.18
CA TYR A 121 -25.00 -9.79 -18.91
C TYR A 121 -26.22 -10.62 -18.47
N GLU A 122 -26.99 -11.09 -19.46
CA GLU A 122 -28.19 -11.91 -19.28
C GLU A 122 -27.89 -13.29 -18.69
N GLU A 123 -26.66 -13.78 -18.83
CA GLU A 123 -26.19 -15.04 -18.27
C GLU A 123 -25.44 -14.87 -16.94
N THR A 124 -25.40 -13.63 -16.41
CA THR A 124 -24.61 -13.31 -15.23
C THR A 124 -25.49 -13.13 -14.00
N ILE A 125 -25.22 -13.87 -12.93
CA ILE A 125 -25.82 -13.65 -11.62
C ILE A 125 -24.82 -12.91 -10.74
N LEU A 126 -25.19 -11.71 -10.26
CA LEU A 126 -24.35 -10.87 -9.42
C LEU A 126 -24.80 -10.96 -7.95
N TYR A 127 -23.92 -11.41 -7.07
CA TYR A 127 -24.12 -11.36 -5.62
C TYR A 127 -23.27 -10.24 -5.03
N LYS A 128 -23.91 -9.28 -4.35
CA LYS A 128 -23.23 -8.25 -3.56
C LYS A 128 -23.41 -8.52 -2.09
N LEU A 129 -22.34 -8.86 -1.38
CA LEU A 129 -22.35 -9.26 0.02
C LEU A 129 -21.50 -8.31 0.86
N HIS A 130 -21.95 -8.06 2.09
CA HIS A 130 -21.12 -7.43 3.11
C HIS A 130 -20.39 -8.53 3.89
N VAL A 131 -19.10 -8.69 3.70
CA VAL A 131 -18.29 -9.79 4.27
C VAL A 131 -18.54 -9.99 5.76
N ARG A 132 -18.49 -8.91 6.55
CA ARG A 132 -18.71 -8.99 7.99
C ARG A 132 -20.16 -9.33 8.36
N GLY A 133 -21.13 -8.76 7.65
CA GLY A 133 -22.56 -8.95 7.94
C GLY A 133 -23.07 -10.32 7.56
N PHE A 134 -22.61 -10.85 6.42
CA PHE A 134 -23.17 -12.04 5.79
C PHE A 134 -23.14 -13.29 6.68
N THR A 135 -22.06 -13.53 7.39
CA THR A 135 -21.91 -14.71 8.24
C THR A 135 -22.09 -14.45 9.73
N LYS A 136 -22.43 -13.22 10.14
CA LYS A 136 -22.64 -12.87 11.58
C LYS A 136 -23.97 -13.31 12.13
N ASP A 137 -24.95 -13.60 11.29
CA ASP A 137 -26.27 -14.08 11.71
C ASP A 137 -26.17 -15.33 12.59
N GLY A 138 -27.11 -15.45 13.55
CA GLY A 138 -27.18 -16.59 14.47
C GLY A 138 -27.37 -17.93 13.77
N SER A 139 -28.07 -17.94 12.62
CA SER A 139 -28.30 -19.15 11.81
C SER A 139 -27.05 -19.63 11.09
N SER A 140 -26.04 -18.77 10.90
CA SER A 140 -24.78 -19.16 10.27
C SER A 140 -24.02 -20.14 11.17
N ARG A 141 -23.66 -21.28 10.61
CA ARG A 141 -22.91 -22.36 11.30
C ARG A 141 -21.40 -22.29 11.07
N VAL A 142 -20.90 -21.22 10.40
CA VAL A 142 -19.48 -21.09 10.07
C VAL A 142 -18.65 -20.72 11.30
N LYS A 143 -17.43 -21.24 11.37
CA LYS A 143 -16.53 -21.03 12.51
C LYS A 143 -16.00 -19.61 12.58
N ASN A 144 -15.62 -19.02 11.45
CA ASN A 144 -14.96 -17.72 11.38
C ASN A 144 -15.95 -16.62 10.94
N LYS A 145 -17.02 -16.42 11.73
CA LYS A 145 -18.08 -15.45 11.42
C LYS A 145 -17.54 -14.04 11.22
N GLY A 146 -18.05 -13.36 10.19
CA GLY A 146 -17.73 -11.98 9.89
C GLY A 146 -16.35 -11.74 9.28
N THR A 147 -15.72 -12.78 8.75
CA THR A 147 -14.43 -12.72 8.06
C THR A 147 -14.51 -13.33 6.66
N PHE A 148 -13.47 -13.13 5.84
CA PHE A 148 -13.34 -13.79 4.53
C PHE A 148 -13.20 -15.31 4.60
N ARG A 149 -13.01 -15.88 5.80
CA ARG A 149 -12.93 -17.32 6.04
C ARG A 149 -14.26 -17.92 6.54
N GLY A 150 -15.26 -17.08 6.68
CA GLY A 150 -16.60 -17.45 7.12
C GLY A 150 -17.53 -17.85 6.00
#